data_8d88ac5d2770100200df156935881fec
#
_entry.id   8d88ac5d2770100200df156935881fec
#
_cell.length_a   1.000
_cell.length_b   1.000
_cell.length_c   1.000
_cell.angle_alpha   90.00
_cell.angle_beta   90.00
_cell.angle_gamma   90.00
#
_symmetry.space_group_name_H-M   'P 1'
#
loop_
_entity.id
_entity.type
_entity.pdbx_description
1 polymer ?
#
loop_
_entity_poly.entity_id
_entity_poly.type
_entity_poly.pdbx_seq_one_letter_code
_entity_poly.pdbx_strand_id
1 'polypeptide(L)'
;AIVRSADGGMVLKSPKTESSIRTVVMPDFVIQRISGIEGRIVKMHPEDISKRFAATIKELELPHFRFHDLRHYSASIMHAIGIPDQYIMKRGGWKTDAVLKSVYRNAIDDEDKKFTQKINDHFQGMQHEMQHGNYNSL
;
A
#
# COMPACT_ATOMS: atom_id res chain seq x y z
N ALA A 1 -16.63 3.99 12.47
CA ALA A 1 -16.82 4.88 11.32
C ALA A 1 -17.53 6.16 11.77
N ILE A 2 -17.19 7.30 11.15
CA ILE A 2 -17.94 8.55 11.36
C ILE A 2 -19.00 8.63 10.27
N VAL A 3 -20.24 8.81 10.66
CA VAL A 3 -21.39 8.93 9.75
C VAL A 3 -22.23 10.15 10.12
N ARG A 4 -22.92 10.73 9.14
CA ARG A 4 -23.91 11.78 9.41
C ARG A 4 -25.15 11.15 10.05
N SER A 5 -25.62 11.77 11.10
CA SER A 5 -26.96 11.47 11.67
C SER A 5 -28.05 12.22 10.91
N ALA A 6 -29.30 11.84 11.14
CA ALA A 6 -30.45 12.43 10.45
C ALA A 6 -30.62 13.95 10.72
N ASP A 7 -30.15 14.43 11.86
CA ASP A 7 -30.13 15.84 12.27
C ASP A 7 -28.91 16.62 11.73
N GLY A 8 -28.07 16.01 10.87
CA GLY A 8 -26.88 16.62 10.29
C GLY A 8 -25.62 16.55 11.16
N GLY A 9 -25.73 16.04 12.39
CA GLY A 9 -24.61 15.83 13.29
C GLY A 9 -23.67 14.69 12.83
N MET A 10 -22.56 14.53 13.53
CA MET A 10 -21.62 13.42 13.29
C MET A 10 -21.70 12.41 14.42
N VAL A 11 -21.93 11.15 14.07
CA VAL A 11 -22.00 10.03 15.01
C VAL A 11 -20.90 9.04 14.74
N LEU A 12 -20.23 8.61 15.81
CA LEU A 12 -19.23 7.55 15.74
C LEU A 12 -19.96 6.20 15.81
N LYS A 13 -19.94 5.44 14.72
CA LYS A 13 -20.41 4.05 14.67
C LYS A 13 -19.27 3.06 14.76
N SER A 14 -19.55 1.92 15.35
CA SER A 14 -18.64 0.78 15.35
C SER A 14 -18.23 0.38 13.93
N PRO A 15 -17.01 -0.14 13.71
CA PRO A 15 -16.62 -0.69 12.43
C PRO A 15 -17.59 -1.78 11.97
N LYS A 16 -17.87 -1.83 10.65
CA LYS A 16 -18.78 -2.83 10.08
C LYS A 16 -18.25 -4.26 10.16
N THR A 17 -16.94 -4.43 10.28
CA THR A 17 -16.28 -5.75 10.30
C THR A 17 -15.18 -5.76 11.35
N GLU A 18 -14.96 -6.91 11.94
CA GLU A 18 -13.92 -7.16 12.93
C GLU A 18 -12.52 -6.87 12.39
N SER A 19 -12.26 -7.20 11.12
CA SER A 19 -10.99 -6.89 10.42
C SER A 19 -10.71 -5.38 10.25
N SER A 20 -11.71 -4.54 10.53
CA SER A 20 -11.53 -3.08 10.55
C SER A 20 -10.95 -2.59 11.88
N ILE A 21 -10.96 -3.42 12.92
CA ILE A 21 -10.34 -3.12 14.21
C ILE A 21 -8.92 -3.66 14.17
N ARG A 22 -7.94 -2.77 14.03
CA ARG A 22 -6.55 -3.15 13.97
C ARG A 22 -5.63 -2.06 14.49
N THR A 23 -4.49 -2.46 14.99
CA THR A 23 -3.39 -1.55 15.33
C THR A 23 -2.48 -1.41 14.12
N VAL A 24 -2.14 -0.19 13.77
CA VAL A 24 -1.17 0.15 12.72
C VAL A 24 -0.03 0.92 13.34
N VAL A 25 1.17 0.36 13.28
CA VAL A 25 2.38 1.05 13.74
C VAL A 25 2.69 2.17 12.73
N MET A 26 2.80 3.39 13.22
CA MET A 26 3.13 4.55 12.42
C MET A 26 4.62 4.87 12.54
N PRO A 27 5.24 5.44 11.49
CA PRO A 27 6.61 5.95 11.59
C PRO A 27 6.74 7.05 12.66
N ASP A 28 7.90 7.13 13.31
CA ASP A 28 8.13 8.06 14.42
C ASP A 28 7.86 9.50 14.05
N PHE A 29 8.21 9.93 12.83
CA PHE A 29 7.96 11.29 12.37
C PHE A 29 6.45 11.63 12.29
N VAL A 30 5.59 10.61 12.07
CA VAL A 30 4.12 10.78 12.10
C VAL A 30 3.67 10.91 13.55
N ILE A 31 4.16 10.02 14.43
CA ILE A 31 3.82 10.03 15.86
C ILE A 31 4.21 11.37 16.48
N GLN A 32 5.41 11.88 16.19
CA GLN A 32 5.88 13.19 16.69
C GLN A 32 4.95 14.35 16.30
N ARG A 33 4.36 14.30 15.09
CA ARG A 33 3.43 15.34 14.60
C ARG A 33 2.06 15.30 15.25
N ILE A 34 1.63 14.16 15.76
CA ILE A 34 0.30 13.96 16.35
C ILE A 34 0.35 13.79 17.87
N SER A 35 1.54 13.59 18.45
CA SER A 35 1.71 13.53 19.90
C SER A 35 1.35 14.87 20.52
N GLY A 36 0.60 14.85 21.62
CA GLY A 36 0.10 16.06 22.28
C GLY A 36 -1.22 16.61 21.70
N ILE A 37 -1.77 16.01 20.63
CA ILE A 37 -3.11 16.37 20.15
C ILE A 37 -4.13 15.60 21.00
N GLU A 38 -4.90 16.33 21.79
CA GLU A 38 -6.01 15.77 22.55
C GLU A 38 -7.27 15.66 21.68
N GLY A 39 -7.98 14.53 21.81
CA GLY A 39 -9.22 14.29 21.11
C GLY A 39 -9.04 13.93 19.62
N ARG A 40 -9.77 14.58 18.75
CA ARG A 40 -9.81 14.25 17.32
C ARG A 40 -8.61 14.87 16.59
N ILE A 41 -7.72 14.04 16.04
CA ILE A 41 -6.53 14.46 15.28
C ILE A 41 -6.93 15.26 14.03
N VAL A 42 -7.87 14.76 13.23
CA VAL A 42 -8.36 15.42 12.03
C VAL A 42 -9.73 16.02 12.31
N LYS A 43 -9.83 17.35 12.37
CA LYS A 43 -11.06 18.07 12.71
C LYS A 43 -12.02 18.20 11.52
N MET A 44 -11.54 18.02 10.29
CA MET A 44 -12.35 18.13 9.08
C MET A 44 -13.36 16.97 8.94
N HIS A 45 -14.48 17.25 8.26
CA HIS A 45 -15.42 16.22 7.89
C HIS A 45 -14.79 15.27 6.84
N PRO A 46 -15.03 13.94 6.88
CA PRO A 46 -14.44 13.00 5.91
C PRO A 46 -14.71 13.34 4.44
N GLU A 47 -15.90 13.85 4.13
CA GLU A 47 -16.25 14.30 2.77
C GLU A 47 -15.41 15.50 2.31
N ASP A 48 -15.11 16.43 3.22
CA ASP A 48 -14.33 17.63 2.90
C ASP A 48 -12.86 17.25 2.66
N ILE A 49 -12.35 16.24 3.36
CA ILE A 49 -11.00 15.68 3.09
C ILE A 49 -10.94 15.16 1.65
N SER A 50 -11.93 14.38 1.23
CA SER A 50 -11.97 13.81 -0.12
C SER A 50 -12.10 14.90 -1.19
N LYS A 51 -12.93 15.91 -0.95
CA LYS A 51 -13.10 17.06 -1.86
C LYS A 51 -11.82 17.89 -1.99
N ARG A 52 -11.17 18.21 -0.87
CA ARG A 52 -9.90 18.96 -0.88
C ARG A 52 -8.79 18.16 -1.55
N PHE A 53 -8.70 16.86 -1.28
CA PHE A 53 -7.75 16.00 -1.94
C PHE A 53 -7.93 16.02 -3.47
N ALA A 54 -9.17 15.86 -3.96
CA ALA A 54 -9.47 15.91 -5.39
C ALA A 54 -9.11 17.27 -6.01
N ALA A 55 -9.39 18.37 -5.30
CA ALA A 55 -9.02 19.72 -5.75
C ALA A 55 -7.50 19.90 -5.85
N THR A 56 -6.76 19.43 -4.83
CA THR A 56 -5.28 19.50 -4.81
C THR A 56 -4.66 18.65 -5.93
N ILE A 57 -5.17 17.44 -6.18
CA ILE A 57 -4.70 16.58 -7.29
C ILE A 57 -4.89 17.29 -8.64
N LYS A 58 -6.03 17.95 -8.83
CA LYS A 58 -6.32 18.72 -10.04
C LYS A 58 -5.42 19.96 -10.18
N GLU A 59 -5.21 20.70 -9.09
CA GLU A 59 -4.34 21.89 -9.05
C GLU A 59 -2.89 21.56 -9.38
N LEU A 60 -2.42 20.40 -8.91
CA LEU A 60 -1.05 19.90 -9.17
C LEU A 60 -0.92 19.16 -10.53
N GLU A 61 -1.98 19.13 -11.33
CA GLU A 61 -2.02 18.45 -12.64
C GLU A 61 -1.59 16.98 -12.58
N LEU A 62 -1.81 16.32 -11.43
CA LEU A 62 -1.50 14.91 -11.24
C LEU A 62 -2.57 14.02 -11.87
N PRO A 63 -2.22 12.79 -12.29
CA PRO A 63 -3.21 11.81 -12.73
C PRO A 63 -4.32 11.65 -11.69
N HIS A 64 -5.57 11.60 -12.16
CA HIS A 64 -6.73 11.51 -11.27
C HIS A 64 -6.69 10.21 -10.46
N PHE A 65 -6.72 10.35 -9.12
CA PHE A 65 -6.96 9.24 -8.19
C PHE A 65 -7.70 9.75 -6.94
N ARG A 66 -8.43 8.86 -6.28
CA ARG A 66 -9.24 9.19 -5.12
C ARG A 66 -8.44 9.08 -3.83
N PHE A 67 -8.87 9.75 -2.78
CA PHE A 67 -8.25 9.63 -1.45
C PHE A 67 -8.14 8.17 -0.97
N HIS A 68 -9.16 7.34 -1.26
CA HIS A 68 -9.14 5.91 -0.90
C HIS A 68 -8.07 5.11 -1.66
N ASP A 69 -7.69 5.56 -2.85
CA ASP A 69 -6.69 4.88 -3.68
C ASP A 69 -5.28 4.97 -3.07
N LEU A 70 -5.04 5.90 -2.13
CA LEU A 70 -3.81 5.93 -1.31
C LEU A 70 -3.61 4.63 -0.53
N ARG A 71 -4.69 3.97 -0.10
CA ARG A 71 -4.62 2.65 0.55
C ARG A 71 -4.11 1.58 -0.42
N HIS A 72 -4.59 1.61 -1.67
CA HIS A 72 -4.14 0.71 -2.73
C HIS A 72 -2.69 0.99 -3.10
N TYR A 73 -2.33 2.26 -3.27
CA TYR A 73 -0.96 2.68 -3.53
C TYR A 73 0.01 2.22 -2.42
N SER A 74 -0.38 2.36 -1.16
CA SER A 74 0.40 1.86 -0.02
C SER A 74 0.64 0.35 -0.11
N ALA A 75 -0.35 -0.45 -0.54
CA ALA A 75 -0.18 -1.89 -0.73
C ALA A 75 0.80 -2.21 -1.86
N SER A 76 0.68 -1.50 -2.98
CA SER A 76 1.60 -1.66 -4.13
C SER A 76 3.05 -1.34 -3.75
N ILE A 77 3.28 -0.26 -2.99
CA ILE A 77 4.63 0.07 -2.50
C ILE A 77 5.17 -1.02 -1.55
N MET A 78 4.37 -1.49 -0.60
CA MET A 78 4.80 -2.55 0.31
C MET A 78 5.14 -3.83 -0.46
N HIS A 79 4.36 -4.18 -1.47
CA HIS A 79 4.64 -5.32 -2.33
C HIS A 79 5.94 -5.12 -3.12
N ALA A 80 6.14 -3.95 -3.74
CA ALA A 80 7.34 -3.62 -4.52
C ALA A 80 8.64 -3.66 -3.70
N ILE A 81 8.59 -3.38 -2.40
CA ILE A 81 9.73 -3.51 -1.48
C ILE A 81 9.85 -4.90 -0.84
N GLY A 82 9.07 -5.88 -1.30
CA GLY A 82 9.17 -7.28 -0.92
C GLY A 82 8.48 -7.66 0.39
N ILE A 83 7.53 -6.86 0.89
CA ILE A 83 6.76 -7.23 2.08
C ILE A 83 5.78 -8.36 1.73
N PRO A 84 5.79 -9.50 2.46
CA PRO A 84 4.86 -10.60 2.19
C PRO A 84 3.39 -10.18 2.34
N ASP A 85 2.54 -10.72 1.47
CA ASP A 85 1.11 -10.37 1.35
C ASP A 85 0.36 -10.44 2.69
N GLN A 86 0.65 -11.43 3.52
CA GLN A 86 0.02 -11.57 4.84
C GLN A 86 0.19 -10.33 5.74
N TYR A 87 1.35 -9.67 5.69
CA TYR A 87 1.61 -8.46 6.47
C TYR A 87 0.94 -7.24 5.83
N ILE A 88 0.92 -7.17 4.50
CA ILE A 88 0.21 -6.12 3.75
C ILE A 88 -1.28 -6.20 4.06
N MET A 89 -1.86 -7.40 3.99
CA MET A 89 -3.27 -7.66 4.32
C MET A 89 -3.61 -7.25 5.75
N LYS A 90 -2.80 -7.67 6.74
CA LYS A 90 -2.99 -7.33 8.14
C LYS A 90 -2.94 -5.81 8.35
N ARG A 91 -1.94 -5.13 7.78
CA ARG A 91 -1.79 -3.68 7.89
C ARG A 91 -2.91 -2.93 7.18
N GLY A 92 -3.27 -3.35 5.97
CA GLY A 92 -4.33 -2.74 5.19
C GLY A 92 -5.73 -3.10 5.65
N GLY A 93 -5.93 -4.23 6.33
CA GLY A 93 -7.24 -4.74 6.73
C GLY A 93 -8.00 -5.39 5.58
N TRP A 94 -7.30 -6.06 4.66
CA TRP A 94 -7.93 -6.91 3.66
C TRP A 94 -8.12 -8.32 4.21
N LYS A 95 -9.30 -8.91 3.93
CA LYS A 95 -9.64 -10.25 4.40
C LYS A 95 -9.10 -11.37 3.50
N THR A 96 -8.94 -11.08 2.21
CA THR A 96 -8.51 -12.06 1.22
C THR A 96 -7.38 -11.51 0.36
N ASP A 97 -6.49 -12.39 -0.06
CA ASP A 97 -5.39 -12.07 -0.96
C ASP A 97 -5.88 -11.74 -2.38
N ALA A 98 -7.02 -12.29 -2.79
CA ALA A 98 -7.62 -11.98 -4.09
C ALA A 98 -7.93 -10.48 -4.23
N VAL A 99 -8.46 -9.84 -3.17
CA VAL A 99 -8.68 -8.39 -3.17
C VAL A 99 -7.36 -7.64 -3.19
N LEU A 100 -6.36 -8.10 -2.42
CA LEU A 100 -5.03 -7.49 -2.43
C LEU A 100 -4.37 -7.61 -3.81
N LYS A 101 -4.39 -8.80 -4.42
CA LYS A 101 -3.83 -9.06 -5.76
C LYS A 101 -4.48 -8.22 -6.84
N SER A 102 -5.80 -7.97 -6.75
CA SER A 102 -6.48 -7.07 -7.70
C SER A 102 -6.01 -5.62 -7.60
N VAL A 103 -5.51 -5.21 -6.44
CA VAL A 103 -5.01 -3.85 -6.19
C VAL A 103 -3.69 -3.58 -6.92
N TYR A 104 -2.80 -4.56 -6.96
CA TYR A 104 -1.46 -4.38 -7.54
C TYR A 104 -1.19 -5.24 -8.79
N ARG A 105 -2.24 -5.77 -9.42
CA ARG A 105 -2.13 -6.60 -10.64
C ARG A 105 -1.24 -5.97 -11.71
N ASN A 106 -1.44 -4.68 -11.99
CA ASN A 106 -0.63 -3.98 -12.99
C ASN A 106 0.84 -3.83 -12.57
N ALA A 107 1.10 -3.69 -11.26
CA ALA A 107 2.46 -3.63 -10.72
C ALA A 107 3.16 -5.00 -10.81
N ILE A 108 2.42 -6.10 -10.68
CA ILE A 108 2.95 -7.46 -10.82
C ILE A 108 3.41 -7.71 -12.26
N ASP A 109 2.65 -7.30 -13.27
CA ASP A 109 2.98 -7.53 -14.68
C ASP A 109 4.29 -6.81 -15.07
N ASP A 110 4.57 -5.64 -14.53
CA ASP A 110 5.82 -4.92 -14.76
C ASP A 110 7.00 -5.52 -13.98
N GLU A 111 6.75 -5.99 -12.77
CA GLU A 111 7.74 -6.68 -11.93
C GLU A 111 8.09 -8.06 -12.50
N ASP A 112 7.13 -8.80 -13.04
CA ASP A 112 7.33 -10.12 -13.63
C ASP A 112 8.39 -10.08 -14.74
N LYS A 113 8.34 -9.06 -15.60
CA LYS A 113 9.35 -8.86 -16.66
C LYS A 113 10.75 -8.65 -16.09
N LYS A 114 10.86 -7.85 -15.00
CA LYS A 114 12.15 -7.58 -14.34
C LYS A 114 12.69 -8.83 -13.66
N PHE A 115 11.83 -9.60 -12.99
CA PHE A 115 12.25 -10.84 -12.35
C PHE A 115 12.61 -11.90 -13.36
N THR A 116 11.86 -12.04 -14.46
CA THR A 116 12.19 -12.93 -15.57
C THR A 116 13.57 -12.61 -16.15
N GLN A 117 13.87 -11.34 -16.38
CA GLN A 117 15.20 -10.93 -16.85
C GLN A 117 16.29 -11.30 -15.83
N LYS A 118 16.07 -11.01 -14.56
CA LYS A 118 17.01 -11.31 -13.48
C LYS A 118 17.28 -12.81 -13.34
N ILE A 119 16.26 -13.65 -13.50
CA ILE A 119 16.36 -15.10 -13.53
C ILE A 119 17.19 -15.56 -14.73
N ASN A 120 16.89 -15.04 -15.91
CA ASN A 120 17.61 -15.37 -17.13
C ASN A 120 19.10 -15.00 -17.04
N ASP A 121 19.38 -13.78 -16.55
CA ASP A 121 20.76 -13.31 -16.37
C ASP A 121 21.54 -14.19 -15.40
N HIS A 122 20.89 -14.64 -14.31
CA HIS A 122 21.50 -15.56 -13.35
C HIS A 122 21.86 -16.91 -14.00
N PHE A 123 20.92 -17.52 -14.74
CA PHE A 123 21.19 -18.81 -15.40
C PHE A 123 22.19 -18.69 -16.55
N GLN A 124 22.20 -17.58 -17.28
CA GLN A 124 23.22 -17.32 -18.30
C GLN A 124 24.61 -17.16 -17.67
N GLY A 125 24.72 -16.48 -16.52
CA GLY A 125 25.99 -16.37 -15.78
C GLY A 125 26.52 -17.75 -15.35
N MET A 126 25.66 -18.60 -14.79
CA MET A 126 26.03 -19.97 -14.41
C MET A 126 26.50 -20.81 -15.61
N GLN A 127 25.81 -20.69 -16.76
CA GLN A 127 26.18 -21.41 -17.98
C GLN A 127 27.55 -20.95 -18.49
N HIS A 128 27.84 -19.66 -18.44
CA HIS A 128 29.12 -19.09 -18.83
C HIS A 128 30.25 -19.57 -17.92
N GLU A 129 30.04 -19.62 -16.60
CA GLU A 129 30.98 -20.14 -15.63
C GLU A 129 31.27 -21.64 -15.84
N MET A 130 30.26 -22.45 -16.17
CA MET A 130 30.45 -23.88 -16.48
C MET A 130 31.18 -24.09 -17.79
N GLN A 131 31.07 -23.23 -18.79
CA GLN A 131 31.77 -23.35 -20.06
C GLN A 131 33.21 -22.86 -20.00
N HIS A 132 33.52 -21.92 -19.10
CA HIS A 132 34.86 -21.34 -18.92
C HIS A 132 35.58 -21.76 -17.63
N GLY A 133 34.89 -22.50 -16.76
CA GLY A 133 35.47 -23.13 -15.61
C GLY A 133 36.43 -24.23 -16.07
N ASN A 134 37.73 -23.94 -16.04
CA ASN A 134 38.83 -24.83 -16.41
C ASN A 134 38.66 -26.21 -15.75
N TYR A 135 38.49 -27.23 -16.58
CA TYR A 135 38.90 -28.59 -16.26
C TYR A 135 40.46 -28.66 -16.25
N ASN A 136 41.10 -27.92 -15.38
CA ASN A 136 42.52 -28.06 -15.07
C ASN A 136 42.66 -28.32 -13.59
N SER A 137 42.47 -29.55 -13.22
CA SER A 137 43.17 -30.22 -12.08
C SER A 137 42.84 -31.69 -12.05
N LEU A 138 43.57 -32.49 -12.78
CA LEU A 138 43.96 -33.84 -12.42
C LEU A 138 45.39 -34.03 -12.87
#